data_5916a4755f28d296c481f336428a95a5
#
_entry.id   5916a4755f28d296c481f336428a95a5
#
_cell.length_a   1.000
_cell.length_b   1.000
_cell.length_c   1.000
_cell.angle_alpha   90.00
_cell.angle_beta   90.00
_cell.angle_gamma   90.00
#
_symmetry.space_group_name_H-M   'P 1'
#
loop_
_entity.id
_entity.type
_entity.pdbx_description
1 polymer ?
#
loop_
_entity_poly.entity_id
_entity_poly.type
_entity_poly.pdbx_seq_one_letter_code
_entity_poly.pdbx_strand_id
1 'polypeptide(L)'
;KDEPIFKIITMNPDFNKRKQIKAEVLDKVNFDVNATFSSDRYTEFNLKGVDKGQATLELGRHLGIKADEIMALGDNNNDVAMLKSVGLPVVVSNASASAKANAKYIAKGNYETGVAEAINKFVLGE
;
A
#
# COMPACT_ATOMS: atom_id res chain seq x y z
N LYS A 1 -9.29 26.11 14.13
CA LYS A 1 -7.86 25.70 14.09
C LYS A 1 -7.68 24.99 12.77
N ASP A 2 -6.91 25.58 11.89
CA ASP A 2 -6.70 25.10 10.51
C ASP A 2 -5.48 24.17 10.47
N GLU A 3 -5.49 23.11 11.29
CA GLU A 3 -4.44 22.10 11.21
C GLU A 3 -4.77 21.12 10.08
N PRO A 4 -3.82 20.82 9.19
CA PRO A 4 -4.06 19.91 8.08
C PRO A 4 -4.31 18.50 8.60
N ILE A 5 -5.39 17.87 8.11
CA ILE A 5 -5.68 16.46 8.36
C ILE A 5 -5.12 15.66 7.20
N PHE A 6 -4.12 14.82 7.46
CA PHE A 6 -3.46 14.01 6.43
C PHE A 6 -4.19 12.70 6.16
N LYS A 7 -4.83 12.13 7.18
CA LYS A 7 -5.53 10.84 7.09
C LYS A 7 -6.61 10.74 8.17
N ILE A 8 -7.73 10.11 7.84
CA ILE A 8 -8.75 9.70 8.80
C ILE A 8 -8.78 8.17 8.84
N ILE A 9 -8.79 7.59 10.03
CA ILE A 9 -8.88 6.15 10.24
C ILE A 9 -10.11 5.84 11.08
N THR A 10 -10.94 4.93 10.61
CA THR A 10 -12.02 4.35 11.40
C THR A 10 -11.72 2.90 11.74
N MET A 11 -12.15 2.44 12.90
CA MET A 11 -11.93 1.08 13.36
C MET A 11 -13.27 0.37 13.60
N ASN A 12 -13.44 -0.79 13.02
CA ASN A 12 -14.53 -1.69 13.32
C ASN A 12 -14.13 -3.13 12.95
N PRO A 13 -14.29 -4.13 13.84
CA PRO A 13 -13.95 -5.52 13.54
C PRO A 13 -14.93 -6.17 12.54
N ASP A 14 -16.17 -5.68 12.45
CA ASP A 14 -17.17 -6.18 11.49
C ASP A 14 -16.90 -5.61 10.09
N PHE A 15 -16.57 -6.48 9.15
CA PHE A 15 -16.28 -6.10 7.76
C PHE A 15 -17.48 -5.49 7.05
N ASN A 16 -18.71 -5.94 7.34
CA ASN A 16 -19.91 -5.37 6.72
C ASN A 16 -20.17 -3.96 7.22
N LYS A 17 -19.94 -3.71 8.51
CA LYS A 17 -19.98 -2.35 9.08
C LYS A 17 -18.93 -1.45 8.44
N ARG A 18 -17.72 -1.93 8.22
CA ARG A 18 -16.68 -1.14 7.52
C ARG A 18 -17.07 -0.80 6.09
N LYS A 19 -17.67 -1.75 5.34
CA LYS A 19 -18.21 -1.47 4.00
C LYS A 19 -19.30 -0.41 4.02
N GLN A 20 -20.20 -0.48 5.00
CA GLN A 20 -21.26 0.51 5.17
C GLN A 20 -20.68 1.90 5.48
N ILE A 21 -19.78 2.01 6.46
CA ILE A 21 -19.10 3.27 6.82
C ILE A 21 -18.38 3.86 5.60
N LYS A 22 -17.65 3.03 4.85
CA LYS A 22 -16.98 3.46 3.62
C LYS A 22 -17.96 4.05 2.62
N ALA A 23 -19.07 3.37 2.34
CA ALA A 23 -20.08 3.83 1.39
C ALA A 23 -20.72 5.14 1.86
N GLU A 24 -21.11 5.25 3.13
CA GLU A 24 -21.72 6.45 3.70
C GLU A 24 -20.78 7.67 3.69
N VAL A 25 -19.49 7.46 3.96
CA VAL A 25 -18.50 8.55 3.88
C VAL A 25 -18.35 9.03 2.45
N LEU A 26 -18.16 8.10 1.50
CA LEU A 26 -17.96 8.45 0.08
C LEU A 26 -19.20 9.13 -0.54
N ASP A 27 -20.40 8.82 -0.05
CA ASP A 27 -21.65 9.47 -0.49
C ASP A 27 -21.80 10.91 0.06
N LYS A 28 -21.33 11.15 1.26
CA LYS A 28 -21.56 12.44 1.98
C LYS A 28 -20.45 13.48 1.79
N VAL A 29 -19.24 13.05 1.41
CA VAL A 29 -18.17 14.02 1.18
C VAL A 29 -18.27 14.62 -0.23
N ASN A 30 -18.00 15.91 -0.33
CA ASN A 30 -18.09 16.68 -1.59
C ASN A 30 -16.72 16.88 -2.26
N PHE A 31 -15.75 16.06 -1.93
CA PHE A 31 -14.41 16.06 -2.52
C PHE A 31 -13.93 14.62 -2.72
N ASP A 32 -12.96 14.47 -3.61
CA ASP A 32 -12.43 13.15 -3.98
C ASP A 32 -11.62 12.50 -2.84
N VAL A 33 -12.08 11.33 -2.41
CA VAL A 33 -11.48 10.54 -1.32
C VAL A 33 -11.14 9.14 -1.80
N ASN A 34 -9.93 8.67 -1.48
CA ASN A 34 -9.59 7.27 -1.50
C ASN A 34 -9.95 6.62 -0.16
N ALA A 35 -10.66 5.49 -0.22
CA ALA A 35 -10.99 4.70 0.98
C ALA A 35 -10.50 3.26 0.80
N THR A 36 -9.58 2.83 1.66
CA THR A 36 -8.97 1.50 1.64
C THR A 36 -9.17 0.76 2.96
N PHE A 37 -9.33 -0.56 2.87
CA PHE A 37 -9.31 -1.41 4.06
C PHE A 37 -7.86 -1.78 4.36
N SER A 38 -7.40 -1.51 5.58
CA SER A 38 -6.11 -1.94 6.08
C SER A 38 -6.30 -2.81 7.31
N SER A 39 -5.61 -3.94 7.36
CA SER A 39 -5.80 -5.02 8.34
C SER A 39 -7.26 -5.52 8.41
N ASP A 40 -7.56 -6.25 9.48
CA ASP A 40 -8.86 -6.87 9.74
C ASP A 40 -9.91 -5.93 10.37
N ARG A 41 -9.53 -4.67 10.69
CA ARG A 41 -10.40 -3.77 11.46
C ARG A 41 -10.41 -2.31 11.04
N TYR A 42 -9.51 -1.86 10.17
CA TYR A 42 -9.41 -0.45 9.83
C TYR A 42 -9.97 -0.13 8.44
N THR A 43 -10.54 1.08 8.32
CA THR A 43 -10.80 1.74 7.04
C THR A 43 -10.08 3.08 7.07
N GLU A 44 -9.23 3.31 6.10
CA GLU A 44 -8.43 4.53 5.95
C GLU A 44 -9.00 5.38 4.84
N PHE A 45 -9.15 6.69 5.11
CA PHE A 45 -9.60 7.69 4.16
C PHE A 45 -8.49 8.71 3.94
N ASN A 46 -8.10 8.88 2.68
CA ASN A 46 -7.10 9.85 2.23
C ASN A 46 -7.67 10.68 1.09
N LEU A 47 -7.10 11.82 0.80
CA LEU A 47 -7.41 12.53 -0.44
C LEU A 47 -7.11 11.63 -1.65
N LYS A 48 -7.90 11.78 -2.71
CA LYS A 48 -7.66 11.05 -3.97
C LYS A 48 -6.26 11.35 -4.50
N GLY A 49 -5.59 10.32 -4.99
CA GLY A 49 -4.20 10.41 -5.44
C GLY A 49 -3.16 10.36 -4.31
N VAL A 50 -3.59 10.30 -3.04
CA VAL A 50 -2.70 10.08 -1.91
C VAL A 50 -2.76 8.62 -1.50
N ASP A 51 -1.84 7.83 -2.03
CA ASP A 51 -1.65 6.42 -1.71
C ASP A 51 -0.16 6.06 -1.68
N LYS A 52 0.16 4.83 -1.27
CA LYS A 52 1.56 4.38 -1.18
C LYS A 52 2.27 4.40 -2.53
N GLY A 53 1.58 4.17 -3.63
CA GLY A 53 2.15 4.19 -4.98
C GLY A 53 2.58 5.60 -5.38
N GLN A 54 1.69 6.57 -5.25
CA GLN A 54 1.99 7.97 -5.55
C GLN A 54 3.10 8.52 -4.64
N ALA A 55 3.06 8.19 -3.34
CA ALA A 55 4.10 8.60 -2.40
C ALA A 55 5.48 8.03 -2.78
N THR A 56 5.53 6.76 -3.20
CA THR A 56 6.76 6.11 -3.65
C THR A 56 7.32 6.77 -4.91
N LEU A 57 6.47 7.04 -5.91
CA LEU A 57 6.89 7.71 -7.14
C LEU A 57 7.35 9.15 -6.88
N GLU A 58 6.65 9.88 -6.02
CA GLU A 58 7.03 11.25 -5.66
C GLU A 58 8.38 11.31 -4.93
N LEU A 59 8.63 10.36 -4.02
CA LEU A 59 9.92 10.21 -3.36
C LEU A 59 11.02 9.89 -4.39
N GLY A 60 10.76 8.93 -5.30
CA GLY A 60 11.68 8.59 -6.38
C GLY A 60 12.02 9.81 -7.23
N ARG A 61 11.00 10.57 -7.67
CA ARG A 61 11.16 11.80 -8.43
C ARG A 61 12.03 12.83 -7.70
N HIS A 62 11.79 13.00 -6.41
CA HIS A 62 12.56 13.94 -5.57
C HIS A 62 14.04 13.53 -5.45
N LEU A 63 14.32 12.24 -5.44
CA LEU A 63 15.67 11.68 -5.37
C LEU A 63 16.33 11.47 -6.75
N GLY A 64 15.64 11.76 -7.86
CA GLY A 64 16.13 11.53 -9.21
C GLY A 64 16.15 10.05 -9.61
N ILE A 65 15.36 9.19 -8.93
CA ILE A 65 15.26 7.75 -9.18
C ILE A 65 14.01 7.49 -10.01
N LYS A 66 14.15 6.73 -11.10
CA LYS A 66 13.03 6.37 -11.97
C LYS A 66 12.22 5.22 -11.37
N ALA A 67 10.95 5.10 -11.76
CA ALA A 67 10.05 4.07 -11.27
C ALA A 67 10.57 2.64 -11.52
N ASP A 68 11.23 2.42 -12.65
CA ASP A 68 11.82 1.14 -13.03
C ASP A 68 13.08 0.76 -12.22
N GLU A 69 13.68 1.73 -11.54
CA GLU A 69 14.83 1.55 -10.65
C GLU A 69 14.41 1.31 -9.17
N ILE A 70 13.10 1.35 -8.88
CA ILE A 70 12.57 1.19 -7.52
C ILE A 70 12.19 -0.27 -7.27
N MET A 71 12.70 -0.85 -6.20
CA MET A 71 12.17 -2.05 -5.57
C MET A 71 11.22 -1.66 -4.44
N ALA A 72 10.01 -2.19 -4.43
CA ALA A 72 9.07 -2.01 -3.32
C ALA A 72 8.60 -3.36 -2.77
N LEU A 73 8.48 -3.44 -1.46
CA LEU A 73 8.00 -4.63 -0.76
C LEU A 73 6.65 -4.37 -0.12
N GLY A 74 5.74 -5.33 -0.25
CA GLY A 74 4.39 -5.24 0.31
C GLY A 74 3.83 -6.61 0.67
N ASP A 75 2.70 -6.60 1.36
CA ASP A 75 2.04 -7.83 1.82
C ASP A 75 0.51 -7.79 1.68
N ASN A 76 -0.12 -6.62 1.54
CA ASN A 76 -1.56 -6.49 1.65
C ASN A 76 -2.20 -5.65 0.54
N ASN A 77 -3.53 -5.57 0.57
CA ASN A 77 -4.34 -4.86 -0.43
C ASN A 77 -3.98 -3.36 -0.55
N ASN A 78 -3.60 -2.72 0.55
CA ASN A 78 -3.20 -1.32 0.55
C ASN A 78 -1.81 -1.06 -0.09
N ASP A 79 -1.05 -2.13 -0.39
CA ASP A 79 0.24 -2.06 -1.09
C ASP A 79 0.10 -2.21 -2.60
N VAL A 80 -1.06 -2.65 -3.10
CA VAL A 80 -1.27 -2.96 -4.52
C VAL A 80 -0.95 -1.77 -5.43
N ALA A 81 -1.34 -0.56 -5.05
CA ALA A 81 -1.02 0.65 -5.82
C ALA A 81 0.50 0.87 -5.94
N MET A 82 1.23 0.70 -4.84
CA MET A 82 2.70 0.79 -4.81
C MET A 82 3.35 -0.32 -5.66
N LEU A 83 2.92 -1.57 -5.50
CA LEU A 83 3.45 -2.69 -6.26
C LEU A 83 3.28 -2.53 -7.78
N LYS A 84 2.16 -1.92 -8.21
CA LYS A 84 1.90 -1.61 -9.62
C LYS A 84 2.76 -0.49 -10.19
N SER A 85 3.28 0.39 -9.35
CA SER A 85 3.94 1.62 -9.77
C SER A 85 5.46 1.50 -9.92
N VAL A 86 6.07 0.42 -9.46
CA VAL A 86 7.52 0.26 -9.40
C VAL A 86 8.07 -0.80 -10.36
N GLY A 87 9.37 -0.71 -10.67
CA GLY A 87 10.06 -1.65 -11.55
C GLY A 87 10.21 -3.06 -10.99
N LEU A 88 10.43 -3.18 -9.68
CA LEU A 88 10.58 -4.46 -8.99
C LEU A 88 9.63 -4.58 -7.79
N PRO A 89 8.36 -4.94 -8.02
CA PRO A 89 7.43 -5.25 -6.93
C PRO A 89 7.73 -6.63 -6.33
N VAL A 90 7.94 -6.65 -5.03
CA VAL A 90 8.24 -7.85 -4.24
C VAL A 90 7.17 -8.04 -3.17
N VAL A 91 6.79 -9.26 -2.88
CA VAL A 91 5.90 -9.59 -1.77
C VAL A 91 6.44 -10.75 -0.94
N VAL A 92 6.06 -10.79 0.32
CA VAL A 92 6.40 -11.89 1.23
C VAL A 92 5.51 -13.11 0.99
N SER A 93 5.94 -14.30 1.45
CA SER A 93 5.24 -15.57 1.19
C SER A 93 3.80 -15.59 1.72
N ASN A 94 3.52 -14.91 2.81
CA ASN A 94 2.20 -14.82 3.43
C ASN A 94 1.39 -13.59 2.99
N ALA A 95 1.78 -12.92 1.91
CA ALA A 95 1.04 -11.80 1.35
C ALA A 95 -0.35 -12.21 0.83
N SER A 96 -1.26 -11.24 0.75
CA SER A 96 -2.61 -11.43 0.20
C SER A 96 -2.56 -11.84 -1.28
N ALA A 97 -3.63 -12.50 -1.75
CA ALA A 97 -3.73 -12.91 -3.15
C ALA A 97 -3.61 -11.72 -4.12
N SER A 98 -4.20 -10.58 -3.77
CA SER A 98 -4.14 -9.36 -4.59
C SER A 98 -2.73 -8.75 -4.64
N ALA A 99 -1.97 -8.78 -3.54
CA ALA A 99 -0.58 -8.35 -3.54
C ALA A 99 0.28 -9.28 -4.40
N LYS A 100 0.13 -10.62 -4.21
CA LYS A 100 0.86 -11.63 -5.02
C LYS A 100 0.60 -11.51 -6.51
N ALA A 101 -0.63 -11.21 -6.91
CA ALA A 101 -0.99 -11.03 -8.32
C ALA A 101 -0.29 -9.83 -8.99
N ASN A 102 0.27 -8.91 -8.20
CA ASN A 102 0.97 -7.71 -8.68
C ASN A 102 2.47 -7.72 -8.37
N ALA A 103 3.01 -8.88 -7.99
CA ALA A 103 4.43 -9.05 -7.70
C ALA A 103 5.19 -9.64 -8.88
N LYS A 104 6.43 -9.20 -9.09
CA LYS A 104 7.42 -9.86 -9.96
C LYS A 104 8.21 -10.92 -9.19
N TYR A 105 8.31 -10.78 -7.88
CA TYR A 105 8.97 -11.75 -7.02
C TYR A 105 8.17 -11.99 -5.75
N ILE A 106 8.01 -13.25 -5.40
CA ILE A 106 7.42 -13.68 -4.12
C ILE A 106 8.55 -14.30 -3.30
N ALA A 107 8.92 -13.66 -2.20
CA ALA A 107 9.93 -14.17 -1.28
C ALA A 107 9.48 -15.50 -0.67
N LYS A 108 10.42 -16.40 -0.39
CA LYS A 108 10.16 -17.67 0.29
C LYS A 108 9.83 -17.44 1.77
N GLY A 109 10.47 -16.43 2.37
CA GLY A 109 10.23 -16.01 3.73
C GLY A 109 8.92 -15.22 3.88
N ASN A 110 8.34 -15.29 5.09
CA ASN A 110 7.21 -14.45 5.50
C ASN A 110 7.69 -13.01 5.82
N TYR A 111 6.86 -12.20 6.47
CA TYR A 111 7.22 -10.82 6.85
C TYR A 111 8.46 -10.72 7.78
N GLU A 112 8.84 -11.80 8.48
CA GLU A 112 10.02 -11.81 9.36
C GLU A 112 11.34 -11.93 8.58
N THR A 113 11.35 -12.70 7.51
CA THR A 113 12.58 -13.03 6.76
C THR A 113 12.55 -12.66 5.28
N GLY A 114 11.37 -12.55 4.67
CA GLY A 114 11.21 -12.29 3.24
C GLY A 114 11.73 -10.93 2.79
N VAL A 115 11.71 -9.93 3.67
CA VAL A 115 12.27 -8.61 3.37
C VAL A 115 13.80 -8.69 3.24
N ALA A 116 14.45 -9.36 4.20
CA ALA A 116 15.91 -9.57 4.17
C ALA A 116 16.33 -10.41 2.95
N GLU A 117 15.56 -11.47 2.64
CA GLU A 117 15.78 -12.29 1.43
C GLU A 117 15.77 -11.43 0.15
N ALA A 118 14.79 -10.55 0.01
CA ALA A 118 14.71 -9.70 -1.18
C ALA A 118 15.86 -8.69 -1.26
N ILE A 119 16.24 -8.08 -0.15
CA ILE A 119 17.36 -7.14 -0.09
C ILE A 119 18.68 -7.86 -0.45
N ASN A 120 18.96 -9.01 0.15
CA ASN A 120 20.15 -9.78 -0.16
C ASN A 120 20.22 -10.13 -1.65
N LYS A 121 19.12 -10.66 -2.19
CA LYS A 121 19.07 -11.13 -3.57
C LYS A 121 19.20 -9.99 -4.61
N PHE A 122 18.50 -8.86 -4.40
CA PHE A 122 18.36 -7.84 -5.45
C PHE A 122 19.20 -6.59 -5.22
N VAL A 123 19.67 -6.35 -4.00
CA VAL A 123 20.47 -5.17 -3.66
C VAL A 123 21.90 -5.53 -3.34
N LEU A 124 22.12 -6.57 -2.53
CA LEU A 124 23.48 -6.95 -2.09
C LEU A 124 24.13 -7.98 -3.02
N GLY A 125 23.37 -8.70 -3.84
CA GLY A 125 23.89 -9.69 -4.79
C GLY A 125 24.34 -11.00 -4.14
N GLU A 126 23.74 -11.35 -2.98
CA GLU A 126 24.05 -12.57 -2.21
C GLU A 126 23.02 -13.69 -2.44
#